data_58553444345b4a122894f8ad334e5ef8
#
_entry.id   58553444345b4a122894f8ad334e5ef8
#
_cell.length_a   1.000
_cell.length_b   1.000
_cell.length_c   1.000
_cell.angle_alpha   90.00
_cell.angle_beta   90.00
_cell.angle_gamma   90.00
#
_symmetry.space_group_name_H-M   'P 1'
#
loop_
_entity.id
_entity.type
_entity.pdbx_description
1 polymer ?
#
loop_
_entity_poly.entity_id
_entity_poly.type
_entity_poly.pdbx_seq_one_letter_code
_entity_poly.pdbx_strand_id
1 'polypeptide(L)' 'MYSYYYNEETKELTIYENDCVLATISDVEEKQASRMFEEVVYELRGTNL' A
#
# COMPACT_ATOMS: atom_id res chain seq x y z
N MET A 1 12.99 0.69 -0.77
CA MET A 1 12.07 1.83 -0.85
C MET A 1 10.67 1.35 -1.20
N TYR A 2 9.69 1.86 -0.48
CA TYR A 2 8.29 1.47 -0.70
C TYR A 2 7.58 2.48 -1.58
N SER A 3 6.66 1.99 -2.40
CA SER A 3 5.83 2.85 -3.21
C SER A 3 4.47 2.17 -3.36
N TYR A 4 3.52 2.88 -3.95
CA TYR A 4 2.21 2.30 -4.16
C TYR A 4 1.57 2.88 -5.41
N TYR A 5 0.61 2.13 -5.94
CA TYR A 5 -0.21 2.57 -7.05
C TYR A 5 -1.66 2.30 -6.71
N TYR A 6 -2.51 3.29 -6.88
CA TYR A 6 -3.94 3.15 -6.65
C TYR A 6 -4.69 3.16 -7.96
N ASN A 7 -5.50 2.14 -8.19
CA ASN A 7 -6.33 2.04 -9.38
C ASN A 7 -7.75 2.44 -9.00
N GLU A 8 -8.17 3.62 -9.41
CA GLU A 8 -9.48 4.12 -9.01
C GLU A 8 -10.64 3.43 -9.74
N GLU A 9 -10.37 2.76 -10.83
CA GLU A 9 -11.40 2.02 -11.55
C GLU A 9 -11.80 0.75 -10.81
N THR A 10 -10.81 0.06 -10.27
CA THR A 10 -11.04 -1.18 -9.54
C THR A 10 -11.00 -0.98 -8.03
N LYS A 11 -10.59 0.19 -7.58
CA LYS A 11 -10.43 0.53 -6.16
C LYS A 11 -9.43 -0.39 -5.49
N GLU A 12 -8.39 -0.73 -6.21
CA GLU A 12 -7.32 -1.57 -5.69
C GLU A 12 -6.08 -0.76 -5.40
N LEU A 13 -5.47 -1.05 -4.27
CA LEU A 13 -4.21 -0.43 -3.88
C LEU A 13 -3.12 -1.49 -3.94
N THR A 14 -2.10 -1.24 -4.75
CA THR A 14 -0.97 -2.17 -4.88
C THR A 14 0.26 -1.52 -4.23
N ILE A 15 0.91 -2.27 -3.36
CA ILE A 15 2.07 -1.78 -2.63
C ILE A 15 3.29 -2.50 -3.13
N TYR A 16 4.35 -1.73 -3.39
CA TYR A 16 5.60 -2.23 -3.95
C TYR A 16 6.76 -1.98 -3.02
N GLU A 17 7.74 -2.87 -3.10
CA GLU A 17 9.05 -2.63 -2.50
C GLU A 17 10.09 -2.90 -3.58
N ASN A 18 10.85 -1.86 -3.96
CA ASN A 18 11.90 -1.97 -4.98
C ASN A 18 11.39 -2.65 -6.24
N ASP A 19 10.25 -2.20 -6.74
CA ASP A 19 9.62 -2.69 -7.97
C ASP A 19 9.02 -4.09 -7.86
N CYS A 20 8.96 -4.63 -6.66
CA CYS A 20 8.31 -5.92 -6.43
C CYS A 20 6.98 -5.71 -5.72
N VAL A 21 5.96 -6.43 -6.17
CA VAL A 21 4.63 -6.33 -5.55
C VAL A 21 4.66 -7.01 -4.20
N LEU A 22 4.33 -6.25 -3.15
CA LEU A 22 4.21 -6.81 -1.80
C LEU A 22 2.80 -7.27 -1.50
N ALA A 23 1.83 -6.43 -1.84
CA ALA A 23 0.45 -6.72 -1.49
C ALA A 23 -0.49 -5.95 -2.39
N THR A 24 -1.71 -6.48 -2.54
CA THR A 24 -2.78 -5.80 -3.23
C THR A 24 -4.00 -5.80 -2.32
N ILE A 25 -4.57 -4.63 -2.11
CA ILE A 25 -5.71 -4.46 -1.21
C ILE A 25 -6.90 -3.97 -2.02
N SER A 26 -8.03 -4.64 -1.88
CA SER A 26 -9.24 -4.30 -2.60
C SER A 26 -10.15 -3.40 -1.78
N ASP A 27 -11.10 -2.74 -2.47
CA ASP A 27 -12.11 -1.90 -1.80
C ASP A 27 -11.50 -0.74 -1.03
N VAL A 28 -10.47 -0.13 -1.57
CA VAL A 28 -9.84 1.02 -0.95
C VAL A 28 -10.36 2.29 -1.62
N GLU A 29 -10.77 3.27 -0.83
CA GLU A 29 -11.17 4.57 -1.36
C GLU A 29 -9.94 5.39 -1.68
N GLU A 30 -10.07 6.26 -2.70
CA GLU A 30 -8.94 7.06 -3.14
C GLU A 30 -8.33 7.86 -1.99
N LYS A 31 -9.17 8.47 -1.17
CA LYS A 31 -8.69 9.29 -0.08
C LYS A 31 -8.05 8.48 1.04
N GLN A 32 -8.25 7.17 1.04
CA GLN A 32 -7.68 6.29 2.04
C GLN A 32 -6.41 5.60 1.57
N ALA A 33 -6.13 5.67 0.27
CA ALA A 33 -5.02 4.93 -0.31
C ALA A 33 -3.68 5.29 0.33
N SER A 34 -3.41 6.57 0.46
CA SER A 34 -2.16 7.04 1.05
C SER A 34 -2.03 6.56 2.50
N ARG A 35 -3.12 6.67 3.24
CA ARG A 35 -3.13 6.27 4.64
C ARG A 35 -2.93 4.77 4.81
N MET A 36 -3.60 3.99 3.98
CA MET A 36 -3.44 2.54 4.01
C MET A 36 -2.01 2.15 3.72
N PHE A 37 -1.42 2.80 2.72
CA PHE A 37 -0.02 2.55 2.39
C PHE A 37 0.88 2.83 3.59
N GLU A 38 0.68 3.96 4.25
CA GLU A 38 1.51 4.32 5.39
C GLU A 38 1.35 3.32 6.54
N GLU A 39 0.15 2.84 6.75
CA GLU A 39 -0.08 1.86 7.82
C GLU A 39 0.63 0.54 7.54
N VAL A 40 0.57 0.09 6.28
CA VAL A 40 1.24 -1.15 5.92
C VAL A 40 2.74 -1.01 6.06
N VAL A 41 3.31 0.09 5.58
CA VAL A 41 4.73 0.33 5.69
C VAL A 41 5.15 0.42 7.16
N TYR A 42 4.34 1.07 7.97
CA TYR A 42 4.62 1.20 9.38
C TYR A 42 4.71 -0.17 10.05
N GLU A 43 3.77 -1.06 9.74
CA GLU A 43 3.78 -2.39 10.32
C GLU A 43 4.99 -3.20 9.86
N LEU A 44 5.34 -3.09 8.59
CA LEU A 44 6.49 -3.82 8.06
C LEU A 44 7.78 -3.38 8.70
N ARG A 45 7.90 -2.09 9.02
CA ARG A 45 9.11 -1.54 9.63
C ARG A 45 9.08 -1.60 11.14
N GLY A 46 7.90 -1.50 11.71
CA GLY A 46 7.75 -1.46 13.16
C GLY A 46 8.02 -2.79 13.83
N THR A 47 7.97 -3.88 13.09
CA THR A 47 8.22 -5.20 13.66
C THR A 47 9.68 -5.43 14.03
N ASN A 48 10.53 -4.48 13.72
CA ASN A 48 11.95 -4.60 14.02
C ASN A 48 12.35 -4.03 15.37
N LEU A 49 11.39 -3.66 16.16
CA LEU A 49 11.69 -3.10 17.48
C LEU A 49 12.15 -4.12 18.49
#